data_c7c4be02cbe252c5e4651a366a2d0a3f
#
_entry.id   c7c4be02cbe252c5e4651a366a2d0a3f
#
_cell.length_a   1.000
_cell.length_b   1.000
_cell.length_c   1.000
_cell.angle_alpha   90.00
_cell.angle_beta   90.00
_cell.angle_gamma   90.00
#
_symmetry.space_group_name_H-M   'P 1'
#
loop_
_entity.id
_entity.type
_entity.pdbx_description
1 polymer ?
#
loop_
_entity_poly.entity_id
_entity_poly.type
_entity_poly.pdbx_seq_one_letter_code
_entity_poly.pdbx_strand_id
1 'polypeptide(L)'
;MVHSIRKRASPSGPPLAVVWRRIEVLRPDPANPRSHSAKQIRQLVRSIGAFGFNVPILVDRTLRVIAGHGRLLAAQELGWREVPTILLDHLSETQARAFMIADNRVAETAAWNNTVLGEQLKEISFAAPDFAIETTGFELSEIEVLTAGGSLGTRKRSRRPTPRPAPPTVASAGEWWLLGRHRVGCGNLADTVDAMLAGEENAVVVLAANPAAVDAIIRRWQAATGGNARHMASGRRFPQGCEQSGPGTIDGSDAG
;
A
#
# COMPACT_ATOMS: atom_id res chain seq x y z
N MET A 1 33.33 14.36 23.72
CA MET A 1 34.25 13.19 23.70
C MET A 1 33.83 12.29 22.56
N VAL A 2 34.55 12.35 21.44
CA VAL A 2 34.29 11.53 20.26
C VAL A 2 34.97 10.19 20.50
N HIS A 3 34.20 9.13 20.73
CA HIS A 3 34.74 7.78 20.82
C HIS A 3 35.26 7.35 19.44
N SER A 4 36.59 7.29 19.35
CA SER A 4 37.29 6.74 18.20
C SER A 4 36.88 5.28 17.99
N ILE A 5 36.08 5.03 16.94
CA ILE A 5 35.80 3.67 16.47
C ILE A 5 37.11 3.16 15.90
N ARG A 6 37.84 2.35 16.67
CA ARG A 6 39.00 1.59 16.13
C ARG A 6 38.52 0.80 14.93
N LYS A 7 39.06 1.10 13.74
CA LYS A 7 38.97 0.24 12.55
C LYS A 7 39.49 -1.15 12.97
N ARG A 8 38.57 -2.08 13.28
CA ARG A 8 38.93 -3.49 13.32
C ARG A 8 39.27 -3.90 11.88
N ALA A 9 40.40 -4.57 11.72
CA ALA A 9 40.74 -5.25 10.49
C ALA A 9 39.52 -6.07 10.02
N SER A 10 39.28 -6.10 8.72
CA SER A 10 38.22 -6.95 8.12
C SER A 10 38.29 -8.34 8.73
N PRO A 11 37.19 -8.94 9.17
CA PRO A 11 37.23 -10.30 9.68
C PRO A 11 37.77 -11.21 8.58
N SER A 12 38.96 -11.75 8.80
CA SER A 12 39.61 -12.72 7.94
C SER A 12 38.95 -14.10 8.10
N GLY A 13 37.63 -14.15 7.81
CA GLY A 13 36.90 -15.40 7.71
C GLY A 13 36.89 -15.91 6.27
N PRO A 14 36.66 -17.19 6.02
CA PRO A 14 36.47 -17.70 4.68
C PRO A 14 35.35 -16.97 3.99
N PRO A 15 35.41 -16.75 2.66
CA PRO A 15 34.37 -16.06 1.93
C PRO A 15 33.03 -16.80 2.12
N LEU A 16 31.95 -16.04 2.39
CA LEU A 16 30.63 -16.62 2.52
C LEU A 16 30.18 -17.16 1.16
N ALA A 17 29.79 -18.43 1.12
CA ALA A 17 29.34 -19.11 -0.09
C ALA A 17 27.82 -19.27 -0.09
N VAL A 18 27.20 -19.06 -1.26
CA VAL A 18 25.79 -19.39 -1.48
C VAL A 18 25.70 -20.88 -1.83
N VAL A 19 24.92 -21.62 -1.05
CA VAL A 19 24.68 -23.05 -1.25
C VAL A 19 23.17 -23.29 -1.35
N TRP A 20 22.72 -23.94 -2.42
CA TRP A 20 21.35 -24.39 -2.58
C TRP A 20 21.09 -25.57 -1.64
N ARG A 21 20.02 -25.48 -0.87
CA ARG A 21 19.62 -26.50 0.09
C ARG A 21 18.14 -26.81 -0.02
N ARG A 22 17.81 -28.07 0.17
CA ARG A 22 16.40 -28.50 0.22
C ARG A 22 15.70 -27.82 1.39
N ILE A 23 14.46 -27.38 1.16
CA ILE A 23 13.66 -26.67 2.16
C ILE A 23 13.41 -27.55 3.39
N GLU A 24 13.25 -28.85 3.20
CA GLU A 24 12.93 -29.80 4.28
C GLU A 24 14.04 -29.93 5.34
N VAL A 25 15.29 -29.62 4.97
CA VAL A 25 16.39 -29.69 5.93
C VAL A 25 16.55 -28.39 6.75
N LEU A 26 15.91 -27.32 6.33
CA LEU A 26 15.96 -26.03 7.02
C LEU A 26 15.01 -26.04 8.22
N ARG A 27 15.49 -25.50 9.33
CA ARG A 27 14.74 -25.43 10.59
C ARG A 27 14.37 -23.98 10.90
N PRO A 28 13.10 -23.57 10.77
CA PRO A 28 12.67 -22.28 11.28
C PRO A 28 12.97 -22.14 12.77
N ASP A 29 13.48 -21.00 13.21
CA ASP A 29 13.73 -20.78 14.64
C ASP A 29 12.40 -20.41 15.34
N PRO A 30 11.91 -21.23 16.28
CA PRO A 30 10.68 -20.92 17.02
C PRO A 30 10.84 -19.70 17.94
N ALA A 31 12.08 -19.33 18.28
CA ALA A 31 12.38 -18.14 19.08
C ALA A 31 12.48 -16.85 18.22
N ASN A 32 12.18 -16.91 16.91
CA ASN A 32 12.15 -15.72 16.07
C ASN A 32 11.09 -14.73 16.56
N PRO A 33 11.47 -13.51 17.01
CA PRO A 33 10.51 -12.53 17.54
C PRO A 33 9.65 -11.89 16.45
N ARG A 34 9.99 -12.07 15.16
CA ARG A 34 9.27 -11.46 14.03
C ARG A 34 8.19 -12.39 13.51
N SER A 35 6.94 -11.93 13.58
CA SER A 35 5.81 -12.58 12.93
C SER A 35 5.62 -12.06 11.50
N HIS A 36 5.21 -12.94 10.59
CA HIS A 36 4.93 -12.62 9.20
C HIS A 36 3.43 -12.72 8.94
N SER A 37 2.82 -11.62 8.50
CA SER A 37 1.41 -11.62 8.11
C SER A 37 1.22 -12.33 6.76
N ALA A 38 0.03 -12.90 6.53
CA ALA A 38 -0.32 -13.48 5.24
C ALA A 38 -0.18 -12.46 4.09
N LYS A 39 -0.43 -11.17 4.34
CA LYS A 39 -0.20 -10.09 3.37
C LYS A 39 1.28 -10.01 2.98
N GLN A 40 2.18 -10.00 3.96
CA GLN A 40 3.63 -9.93 3.71
C GLN A 40 4.14 -11.17 2.97
N ILE A 41 3.65 -12.36 3.32
CA ILE A 41 4.04 -13.58 2.59
C ILE A 41 3.61 -13.49 1.12
N ARG A 42 2.37 -13.08 0.83
CA ARG A 42 1.92 -12.87 -0.56
C ARG A 42 2.74 -11.84 -1.32
N GLN A 43 3.21 -10.77 -0.67
CA GLN A 43 4.14 -9.81 -1.29
C GLN A 43 5.47 -10.46 -1.64
N LEU A 44 6.04 -11.26 -0.73
CA LEU A 44 7.28 -12.02 -0.97
C LEU A 44 7.10 -13.06 -2.08
N VAL A 45 5.97 -13.78 -2.12
CA VAL A 45 5.63 -14.73 -3.18
C VAL A 45 5.64 -14.05 -4.54
N ARG A 46 4.95 -12.90 -4.68
CA ARG A 46 4.94 -12.13 -5.94
C ARG A 46 6.34 -11.65 -6.33
N SER A 47 7.09 -11.11 -5.37
CA SER A 47 8.43 -10.60 -5.61
C SER A 47 9.41 -11.72 -6.02
N ILE A 48 9.41 -12.86 -5.31
CA ILE A 48 10.25 -14.01 -5.64
C ILE A 48 9.83 -14.63 -6.99
N GLY A 49 8.53 -14.68 -7.27
CA GLY A 49 8.02 -15.17 -8.55
C GLY A 49 8.45 -14.31 -9.73
N ALA A 50 8.48 -12.99 -9.57
CA ALA A 50 8.85 -12.06 -10.63
C ALA A 50 10.36 -11.90 -10.82
N PHE A 51 11.12 -11.82 -9.73
CA PHE A 51 12.54 -11.48 -9.77
C PHE A 51 13.47 -12.67 -9.50
N GLY A 52 12.94 -13.81 -9.07
CA GLY A 52 13.72 -14.93 -8.58
C GLY A 52 14.12 -14.77 -7.11
N PHE A 53 14.78 -15.79 -6.56
CA PHE A 53 15.26 -15.82 -5.18
C PHE A 53 16.66 -15.18 -5.07
N ASN A 54 16.72 -13.86 -5.06
CA ASN A 54 17.98 -13.11 -5.16
C ASN A 54 18.65 -12.81 -3.81
N VAL A 55 17.94 -13.00 -2.68
CA VAL A 55 18.48 -12.74 -1.34
C VAL A 55 18.50 -14.03 -0.53
N PRO A 56 19.67 -14.69 -0.32
CA PRO A 56 19.79 -15.97 0.36
C PRO A 56 19.22 -15.98 1.79
N ILE A 57 18.85 -17.16 2.27
CA ILE A 57 18.48 -17.41 3.66
C ILE A 57 19.75 -17.63 4.47
N LEU A 58 19.87 -16.98 5.62
CA LEU A 58 21.01 -17.14 6.51
C LEU A 58 20.71 -18.24 7.52
N VAL A 59 21.64 -19.20 7.67
CA VAL A 59 21.49 -20.36 8.55
C VAL A 59 22.71 -20.59 9.44
N ASP A 60 22.51 -21.23 10.59
CA ASP A 60 23.57 -21.70 11.45
C ASP A 60 24.10 -23.11 11.05
N ARG A 61 25.08 -23.64 11.80
CA ARG A 61 25.64 -24.99 11.58
C ARG A 61 24.62 -26.11 11.70
N THR A 62 23.51 -25.89 12.40
CA THR A 62 22.43 -26.88 12.56
C THR A 62 21.34 -26.71 11.52
N LEU A 63 21.55 -25.84 10.51
CA LEU A 63 20.57 -25.41 9.48
C LEU A 63 19.34 -24.72 10.06
N ARG A 64 19.46 -24.11 11.26
CA ARG A 64 18.43 -23.25 11.82
C ARG A 64 18.49 -21.91 11.12
N VAL A 65 17.33 -21.39 10.73
CA VAL A 65 17.22 -20.13 10.02
C VAL A 65 17.47 -18.96 10.99
N ILE A 66 18.48 -18.14 10.68
CA ILE A 66 18.81 -16.93 11.42
C ILE A 66 18.07 -15.72 10.80
N ALA A 67 18.08 -15.62 9.46
CA ALA A 67 17.37 -14.54 8.75
C ALA A 67 16.74 -15.06 7.45
N GLY A 68 15.56 -14.53 7.11
CA GLY A 68 14.84 -14.91 5.90
C GLY A 68 13.66 -15.86 6.13
N HIS A 69 13.11 -15.94 7.33
CA HIS A 69 11.94 -16.78 7.65
C HIS A 69 10.76 -16.52 6.71
N GLY A 70 10.45 -15.25 6.41
CA GLY A 70 9.39 -14.90 5.46
C GLY A 70 9.67 -15.39 4.03
N ARG A 71 10.95 -15.36 3.59
CA ARG A 71 11.35 -15.88 2.28
C ARG A 71 11.25 -17.40 2.22
N LEU A 72 11.55 -18.08 3.32
CA LEU A 72 11.36 -19.54 3.42
C LEU A 72 9.88 -19.91 3.27
N LEU A 73 8.99 -19.20 3.98
CA LEU A 73 7.54 -19.41 3.87
C LEU A 73 7.02 -19.12 2.47
N ALA A 74 7.49 -18.05 1.84
CA ALA A 74 7.12 -17.72 0.46
C ALA A 74 7.59 -18.77 -0.55
N ALA A 75 8.81 -19.33 -0.38
CA ALA A 75 9.31 -20.40 -1.23
C ALA A 75 8.50 -21.71 -1.06
N GLN A 76 8.06 -22.01 0.14
CA GLN A 76 7.15 -23.14 0.42
C GLN A 76 5.80 -22.94 -0.30
N GLU A 77 5.23 -21.74 -0.24
CA GLU A 77 3.97 -21.40 -0.92
C GLU A 77 4.11 -21.49 -2.45
N LEU A 78 5.29 -21.13 -3.00
CA LEU A 78 5.63 -21.28 -4.42
C LEU A 78 5.92 -22.74 -4.83
N GLY A 79 5.97 -23.70 -3.90
CA GLY A 79 6.28 -25.09 -4.18
C GLY A 79 7.74 -25.35 -4.56
N TRP A 80 8.66 -24.45 -4.20
CA TRP A 80 10.08 -24.65 -4.45
C TRP A 80 10.63 -25.77 -3.55
N ARG A 81 11.56 -26.55 -4.08
CA ARG A 81 12.20 -27.64 -3.33
C ARG A 81 13.51 -27.22 -2.69
N GLU A 82 14.19 -26.25 -3.29
CA GLU A 82 15.50 -25.77 -2.85
C GLU A 82 15.52 -24.24 -2.83
N VAL A 83 16.31 -23.70 -1.91
CA VAL A 83 16.51 -22.25 -1.77
C VAL A 83 18.01 -21.95 -1.55
N PRO A 84 18.49 -20.78 -2.00
CA PRO A 84 19.86 -20.35 -1.74
C PRO A 84 20.03 -20.00 -0.26
N THR A 85 21.09 -20.52 0.34
CA THR A 85 21.45 -20.30 1.75
C THR A 85 22.89 -19.85 1.90
N ILE A 86 23.16 -19.11 2.97
CA ILE A 86 24.52 -18.79 3.43
C ILE A 86 24.68 -19.31 4.86
N LEU A 87 25.76 -20.06 5.09
CA LEU A 87 26.11 -20.57 6.41
C LEU A 87 26.88 -19.51 7.20
N LEU A 88 26.39 -19.16 8.38
CA LEU A 88 27.05 -18.28 9.34
C LEU A 88 27.66 -19.10 10.47
N ASP A 89 28.72 -19.85 10.15
CA ASP A 89 29.37 -20.77 11.10
C ASP A 89 30.34 -20.10 12.07
N HIS A 90 30.66 -18.83 11.81
CA HIS A 90 31.54 -18.02 12.67
C HIS A 90 30.80 -17.37 13.85
N LEU A 91 29.47 -17.42 13.90
CA LEU A 91 28.68 -16.86 14.98
C LEU A 91 28.43 -17.92 16.08
N SER A 92 28.64 -17.55 17.34
CA SER A 92 28.12 -18.31 18.46
C SER A 92 26.57 -18.23 18.48
N GLU A 93 25.91 -19.13 19.23
CA GLU A 93 24.46 -19.14 19.37
C GLU A 93 23.91 -17.79 19.86
N THR A 94 24.57 -17.19 20.87
CA THR A 94 24.19 -15.86 21.37
C THR A 94 24.36 -14.76 20.33
N GLN A 95 25.44 -14.82 19.54
CA GLN A 95 25.67 -13.87 18.45
C GLN A 95 24.66 -14.04 17.32
N ALA A 96 24.27 -15.27 16.98
CA ALA A 96 23.25 -15.52 15.97
C ALA A 96 21.87 -14.94 16.40
N ARG A 97 21.50 -15.11 17.68
CA ARG A 97 20.28 -14.49 18.25
C ARG A 97 20.34 -12.96 18.22
N ALA A 98 21.46 -12.38 18.64
CA ALA A 98 21.66 -10.94 18.62
C ALA A 98 21.60 -10.39 17.19
N PHE A 99 22.22 -11.11 16.23
CA PHE A 99 22.19 -10.74 14.82
C PHE A 99 20.77 -10.81 14.25
N MET A 100 19.99 -11.85 14.56
CA MET A 100 18.59 -11.96 14.16
C MET A 100 17.77 -10.73 14.59
N ILE A 101 17.96 -10.26 15.82
CA ILE A 101 17.28 -9.06 16.33
C ILE A 101 17.77 -7.80 15.60
N ALA A 102 19.09 -7.67 15.44
CA ALA A 102 19.71 -6.50 14.82
C ALA A 102 19.31 -6.35 13.35
N ASP A 103 19.33 -7.42 12.56
CA ASP A 103 18.93 -7.45 11.15
C ASP A 103 17.48 -6.96 10.98
N ASN A 104 16.57 -7.48 11.78
CA ASN A 104 15.18 -7.06 11.78
C ASN A 104 15.04 -5.59 12.19
N ARG A 105 15.74 -5.16 13.25
CA ARG A 105 15.60 -3.80 13.78
C ARG A 105 16.18 -2.74 12.86
N VAL A 106 17.33 -3.00 12.24
CA VAL A 106 17.96 -2.08 11.29
C VAL A 106 17.07 -1.87 10.07
N ALA A 107 16.46 -2.94 9.54
CA ALA A 107 15.52 -2.82 8.41
C ALA A 107 14.30 -1.93 8.73
N GLU A 108 13.86 -1.88 10.00
CA GLU A 108 12.73 -1.03 10.42
C GLU A 108 13.08 0.44 10.57
N THR A 109 14.36 0.79 10.69
CA THR A 109 14.79 2.19 10.88
C THR A 109 14.97 2.95 9.57
N ALA A 110 15.03 2.27 8.44
CA ALA A 110 15.10 2.88 7.13
C ALA A 110 13.76 3.52 6.73
N ALA A 111 13.82 4.66 6.08
CA ALA A 111 12.66 5.35 5.54
C ALA A 111 12.81 5.58 4.03
N TRP A 112 11.71 5.58 3.31
CA TRP A 112 11.69 5.90 1.89
C TRP A 112 11.77 7.41 1.64
N ASN A 113 12.57 7.81 0.65
CA ASN A 113 12.40 9.10 0.03
C ASN A 113 11.23 9.02 -0.96
N ASN A 114 10.06 9.49 -0.51
CA ASN A 114 8.81 9.31 -1.27
C ASN A 114 8.84 9.99 -2.64
N THR A 115 9.57 11.11 -2.80
CA THR A 115 9.71 11.80 -4.10
C THR A 115 10.46 10.92 -5.09
N VAL A 116 11.64 10.45 -4.71
CA VAL A 116 12.47 9.59 -5.57
C VAL A 116 11.76 8.26 -5.85
N LEU A 117 11.12 7.68 -4.83
CA LEU A 117 10.37 6.44 -4.99
C LEU A 117 9.21 6.61 -5.97
N GLY A 118 8.46 7.70 -5.87
CA GLY A 118 7.36 8.01 -6.77
C GLY A 118 7.80 8.21 -8.22
N GLU A 119 8.95 8.86 -8.43
CA GLU A 119 9.55 9.02 -9.75
C GLU A 119 9.96 7.68 -10.36
N GLN A 120 10.65 6.82 -9.59
CA GLN A 120 11.05 5.49 -10.05
C GLN A 120 9.85 4.59 -10.38
N LEU A 121 8.78 4.63 -9.55
CA LEU A 121 7.56 3.87 -9.83
C LEU A 121 6.88 4.36 -11.12
N LYS A 122 6.89 5.67 -11.41
CA LYS A 122 6.40 6.23 -12.68
C LYS A 122 7.22 5.73 -13.86
N GLU A 123 8.55 5.81 -13.76
CA GLU A 123 9.46 5.37 -14.82
C GLU A 123 9.26 3.89 -15.15
N ILE A 124 9.16 3.03 -14.13
CA ILE A 124 8.90 1.59 -14.31
C ILE A 124 7.55 1.36 -15.02
N SER A 125 6.48 2.04 -14.57
CA SER A 125 5.16 1.91 -15.17
C SER A 125 5.12 2.37 -16.63
N PHE A 126 5.93 3.36 -16.99
CA PHE A 126 6.03 3.88 -18.35
C PHE A 126 6.88 2.99 -19.25
N ALA A 127 8.03 2.51 -18.72
CA ALA A 127 8.98 1.69 -19.48
C ALA A 127 8.47 0.26 -19.72
N ALA A 128 7.65 -0.27 -18.83
CA ALA A 128 7.13 -1.63 -18.88
C ALA A 128 5.63 -1.67 -18.46
N PRO A 129 4.70 -1.26 -19.35
CA PRO A 129 3.27 -1.19 -19.02
C PRO A 129 2.66 -2.55 -18.61
N ASP A 130 3.20 -3.65 -19.14
CA ASP A 130 2.74 -5.01 -18.83
C ASP A 130 3.36 -5.59 -17.54
N PHE A 131 4.27 -4.86 -16.91
CA PHE A 131 4.91 -5.30 -15.69
C PHE A 131 3.97 -5.09 -14.48
N ALA A 132 3.73 -6.16 -13.73
CA ALA A 132 2.94 -6.11 -12.52
C ALA A 132 3.69 -5.33 -11.42
N ILE A 133 3.50 -4.02 -11.37
CA ILE A 133 4.26 -3.11 -10.49
C ILE A 133 4.08 -3.43 -8.99
N GLU A 134 3.01 -4.12 -8.60
CA GLU A 134 2.78 -4.59 -7.22
C GLU A 134 3.81 -5.66 -6.78
N THR A 135 4.60 -6.21 -7.71
CA THR A 135 5.73 -7.10 -7.39
C THR A 135 6.84 -6.37 -6.63
N THR A 136 6.87 -5.04 -6.71
CA THR A 136 7.74 -4.18 -5.89
C THR A 136 7.39 -4.22 -4.40
N GLY A 137 6.21 -4.76 -4.05
CA GLY A 137 5.73 -4.87 -2.68
C GLY A 137 4.80 -3.75 -2.23
N PHE A 138 4.64 -2.70 -3.04
CA PHE A 138 3.65 -1.65 -2.81
C PHE A 138 2.28 -2.07 -3.36
N GLU A 139 1.20 -1.60 -2.74
CA GLU A 139 -0.15 -1.76 -3.26
C GLU A 139 -0.47 -0.66 -4.29
N LEU A 140 -1.40 -0.93 -5.22
CA LEU A 140 -1.79 0.05 -6.24
C LEU A 140 -2.18 1.40 -5.63
N SER A 141 -2.93 1.41 -4.53
CA SER A 141 -3.30 2.64 -3.82
C SER A 141 -2.11 3.40 -3.23
N GLU A 142 -1.06 2.70 -2.80
CA GLU A 142 0.18 3.31 -2.32
C GLU A 142 0.96 3.89 -3.51
N ILE A 143 1.02 3.17 -4.62
CA ILE A 143 1.66 3.60 -5.87
C ILE A 143 0.98 4.85 -6.43
N GLU A 144 -0.36 4.89 -6.47
CA GLU A 144 -1.12 6.06 -6.90
C GLU A 144 -0.79 7.30 -6.06
N VAL A 145 -0.74 7.16 -4.73
CA VAL A 145 -0.37 8.27 -3.83
C VAL A 145 1.05 8.75 -4.11
N LEU A 146 2.02 7.84 -4.20
CA LEU A 146 3.42 8.17 -4.43
C LEU A 146 3.63 8.84 -5.80
N THR A 147 3.03 8.30 -6.84
CA THR A 147 3.15 8.81 -8.21
C THR A 147 2.42 10.15 -8.40
N ALA A 148 1.41 10.46 -7.58
CA ALA A 148 0.79 11.78 -7.53
C ALA A 148 1.59 12.83 -6.73
N GLY A 149 2.79 12.48 -6.23
CA GLY A 149 3.62 13.36 -5.39
C GLY A 149 3.21 13.39 -3.92
N GLY A 150 2.37 12.44 -3.49
CA GLY A 150 2.01 12.25 -2.09
C GLY A 150 3.10 11.56 -1.27
N SER A 151 2.92 11.50 0.04
CA SER A 151 3.81 10.79 0.97
C SER A 151 3.07 9.64 1.64
N LEU A 152 3.69 8.46 1.63
CA LEU A 152 3.25 7.39 2.52
C LEU A 152 3.65 7.80 3.94
N GLY A 153 2.68 8.26 4.71
CA GLY A 153 2.90 8.54 6.11
C GLY A 153 3.50 7.30 6.79
N THR A 154 4.61 7.48 7.51
CA THR A 154 5.09 6.45 8.43
C THR A 154 3.91 6.07 9.31
N ARG A 155 3.46 4.81 9.25
CA ARG A 155 2.48 4.28 10.19
C ARG A 155 3.10 4.28 11.60
N LYS A 156 3.27 5.47 12.20
CA LYS A 156 3.14 5.55 13.65
C LYS A 156 1.79 4.91 13.93
N ARG A 157 1.74 3.91 14.79
CA ARG A 157 0.51 3.49 15.45
C ARG A 157 -0.11 4.74 16.08
N SER A 158 -0.71 5.59 15.26
CA SER A 158 -1.59 6.63 15.74
C SER A 158 -2.76 5.84 16.34
N ARG A 159 -3.02 6.06 17.63
CA ARG A 159 -4.31 5.83 18.23
C ARG A 159 -5.32 6.04 17.12
N ARG A 160 -6.10 4.96 16.84
CA ARG A 160 -7.25 4.99 15.92
C ARG A 160 -7.91 6.36 16.09
N PRO A 161 -7.89 7.25 15.08
CA PRO A 161 -8.64 8.48 15.19
C PRO A 161 -10.08 8.04 15.45
N THR A 162 -10.70 8.57 16.49
CA THR A 162 -12.15 8.50 16.59
C THR A 162 -12.69 8.89 15.24
N PRO A 163 -13.56 8.10 14.60
CA PRO A 163 -14.08 8.43 13.28
C PRO A 163 -14.67 9.83 13.39
N ARG A 164 -14.02 10.79 12.74
CA ARG A 164 -14.66 12.09 12.51
C ARG A 164 -15.89 11.76 11.69
N PRO A 165 -17.10 12.15 12.12
CA PRO A 165 -18.29 11.88 11.33
C PRO A 165 -18.00 12.36 9.89
N ALA A 166 -18.16 11.44 8.93
CA ALA A 166 -17.99 11.78 7.53
C ALA A 166 -18.91 12.98 7.24
N PRO A 167 -18.43 14.00 6.50
CA PRO A 167 -19.31 15.10 6.11
C PRO A 167 -20.55 14.49 5.43
N PRO A 168 -21.74 15.06 5.67
CA PRO A 168 -22.95 14.54 5.08
C PRO A 168 -22.79 14.50 3.56
N THR A 169 -23.02 13.31 2.98
CA THR A 169 -22.97 13.14 1.52
C THR A 169 -24.23 13.71 0.90
N VAL A 170 -24.08 14.33 -0.26
CA VAL A 170 -25.22 14.84 -1.05
C VAL A 170 -25.83 13.70 -1.87
N ALA A 171 -24.98 12.79 -2.37
CA ALA A 171 -25.43 11.58 -3.05
C ALA A 171 -25.78 10.47 -2.05
N SER A 172 -26.71 9.61 -2.43
CA SER A 172 -27.13 8.42 -1.69
C SER A 172 -26.88 7.14 -2.48
N ALA A 173 -26.91 5.99 -1.81
CA ALA A 173 -26.79 4.71 -2.49
C ALA A 173 -27.95 4.52 -3.49
N GLY A 174 -27.65 4.05 -4.69
CA GLY A 174 -28.62 3.84 -5.77
C GLY A 174 -28.95 5.10 -6.58
N GLU A 175 -28.45 6.29 -6.20
CA GLU A 175 -28.66 7.52 -6.97
C GLU A 175 -27.71 7.65 -8.14
N TRP A 176 -28.24 8.20 -9.24
CA TRP A 176 -27.51 8.54 -10.46
C TRP A 176 -27.53 10.04 -10.72
N TRP A 177 -26.37 10.57 -11.16
CA TRP A 177 -26.15 11.99 -11.44
C TRP A 177 -25.63 12.18 -12.86
N LEU A 178 -26.15 13.20 -13.53
CA LEU A 178 -25.71 13.64 -14.85
C LEU A 178 -24.63 14.70 -14.72
N LEU A 179 -23.51 14.50 -15.42
CA LEU A 179 -22.37 15.39 -15.52
C LEU A 179 -22.20 15.80 -17.00
N GLY A 180 -23.00 16.76 -17.46
CA GLY A 180 -23.18 16.98 -18.88
C GLY A 180 -23.80 15.74 -19.54
N ARG A 181 -23.11 15.14 -20.51
CA ARG A 181 -23.49 13.86 -21.14
C ARG A 181 -23.06 12.60 -20.38
N HIS A 182 -22.15 12.75 -19.40
CA HIS A 182 -21.62 11.63 -18.61
C HIS A 182 -22.51 11.33 -17.41
N ARG A 183 -22.38 10.12 -16.84
CA ARG A 183 -23.17 9.66 -15.70
C ARG A 183 -22.26 9.12 -14.61
N VAL A 184 -22.62 9.39 -13.36
CA VAL A 184 -22.00 8.78 -12.20
C VAL A 184 -23.05 8.29 -11.22
N GLY A 185 -22.91 7.10 -10.69
CA GLY A 185 -23.85 6.51 -9.75
C GLY A 185 -23.17 5.73 -8.64
N CYS A 186 -23.94 5.45 -7.60
CA CYS A 186 -23.56 4.60 -6.48
C CYS A 186 -24.49 3.39 -6.45
N GLY A 187 -24.00 2.23 -6.92
CA GLY A 187 -24.81 1.02 -6.99
C GLY A 187 -23.99 -0.22 -7.33
N ASN A 188 -24.67 -1.29 -7.68
CA ASN A 188 -24.04 -2.52 -8.15
C ASN A 188 -23.96 -2.57 -9.70
N LEU A 189 -23.25 -3.57 -10.21
CA LEU A 189 -23.02 -3.72 -11.66
C LEU A 189 -24.32 -3.94 -12.46
N ALA A 190 -25.36 -4.51 -11.87
CA ALA A 190 -26.64 -4.76 -12.54
C ALA A 190 -27.38 -3.46 -12.86
N ASP A 191 -27.34 -2.48 -11.94
CA ASP A 191 -27.95 -1.15 -12.13
C ASP A 191 -27.23 -0.33 -13.21
N THR A 192 -25.99 -0.72 -13.56
CA THR A 192 -25.14 -0.02 -14.53
C THR A 192 -25.55 -0.33 -15.96
N VAL A 193 -26.08 -1.52 -16.24
CA VAL A 193 -26.46 -1.96 -17.60
C VAL A 193 -27.56 -1.07 -18.17
N ASP A 194 -28.60 -0.78 -17.40
CA ASP A 194 -29.69 0.11 -17.82
C ASP A 194 -29.19 1.56 -18.03
N ALA A 195 -28.26 2.03 -17.18
CA ALA A 195 -27.65 3.34 -17.32
C ALA A 195 -26.72 3.44 -18.54
N MET A 196 -26.07 2.34 -18.95
CA MET A 196 -25.27 2.28 -20.17
C MET A 196 -26.13 2.26 -21.42
N LEU A 197 -27.21 1.49 -21.43
CA LEU A 197 -28.13 1.36 -22.58
C LEU A 197 -28.89 2.65 -22.89
N ALA A 198 -29.10 3.51 -21.87
CA ALA A 198 -29.78 4.80 -22.01
C ALA A 198 -28.81 5.96 -22.31
N GLY A 199 -27.51 5.70 -22.57
CA GLY A 199 -26.47 6.72 -22.79
C GLY A 199 -26.42 7.23 -24.23
N GLU A 200 -26.01 8.50 -24.41
CA GLU A 200 -25.64 9.07 -25.70
C GLU A 200 -24.29 8.50 -26.18
N GLU A 201 -24.05 8.53 -27.50
CA GLU A 201 -22.75 8.15 -28.07
C GLU A 201 -21.61 8.95 -27.41
N ASN A 202 -20.53 8.23 -27.01
CA ASN A 202 -19.37 8.79 -26.27
C ASN A 202 -19.66 9.31 -24.83
N ALA A 203 -20.76 8.89 -24.22
CA ALA A 203 -20.97 9.12 -22.79
C ALA A 203 -20.13 8.14 -21.95
N VAL A 204 -19.53 8.63 -20.88
CA VAL A 204 -18.83 7.79 -19.88
C VAL A 204 -19.76 7.54 -18.71
N VAL A 205 -19.91 6.28 -18.32
CA VAL A 205 -20.66 5.86 -17.14
C VAL A 205 -19.66 5.40 -16.07
N VAL A 206 -19.70 6.04 -14.91
CA VAL A 206 -18.82 5.71 -13.77
C VAL A 206 -19.66 5.14 -12.65
N LEU A 207 -19.29 3.96 -12.18
CA LEU A 207 -19.86 3.36 -10.97
C LEU A 207 -18.91 3.55 -9.79
N ALA A 208 -19.36 4.26 -8.77
CA ALA A 208 -18.58 4.49 -7.56
C ALA A 208 -19.01 3.55 -6.43
N ALA A 209 -18.04 3.14 -5.61
CA ALA A 209 -18.23 2.14 -4.56
C ALA A 209 -19.10 2.62 -3.38
N ASN A 210 -19.25 3.94 -3.21
CA ASN A 210 -20.03 4.52 -2.11
C ASN A 210 -20.44 5.97 -2.43
N PRO A 211 -21.44 6.55 -1.72
CA PRO A 211 -21.91 7.91 -1.95
C PRO A 211 -20.83 8.99 -1.84
N ALA A 212 -19.88 8.85 -0.92
CA ALA A 212 -18.81 9.85 -0.77
C ALA A 212 -17.87 9.89 -2.00
N ALA A 213 -17.66 8.76 -2.66
CA ALA A 213 -16.91 8.70 -3.92
C ALA A 213 -17.67 9.37 -5.06
N VAL A 214 -19.02 9.22 -5.12
CA VAL A 214 -19.87 9.93 -6.08
C VAL A 214 -19.73 11.45 -5.88
N ASP A 215 -19.86 11.92 -4.64
CA ASP A 215 -19.69 13.33 -4.30
C ASP A 215 -18.33 13.88 -4.72
N ALA A 216 -17.25 13.13 -4.47
CA ALA A 216 -15.90 13.54 -4.85
C ALA A 216 -15.73 13.66 -6.38
N ILE A 217 -16.27 12.71 -7.14
CA ILE A 217 -16.24 12.73 -8.61
C ILE A 217 -17.02 13.95 -9.14
N ILE A 218 -18.23 14.18 -8.62
CA ILE A 218 -19.06 15.32 -9.03
C ILE A 218 -18.34 16.65 -8.75
N ARG A 219 -17.81 16.84 -7.54
CA ARG A 219 -17.09 18.08 -7.16
C ARG A 219 -15.87 18.31 -8.06
N ARG A 220 -15.10 17.25 -8.35
CA ARG A 220 -13.94 17.33 -9.24
C ARG A 220 -14.35 17.71 -10.68
N TRP A 221 -15.43 17.12 -11.19
CA TRP A 221 -15.94 17.45 -12.51
C TRP A 221 -16.45 18.90 -12.58
N GLN A 222 -17.23 19.35 -11.58
CA GLN A 222 -17.70 20.74 -11.49
C GLN A 222 -16.53 21.73 -11.44
N ALA A 223 -15.48 21.45 -10.66
CA ALA A 223 -14.28 22.28 -10.56
C ALA A 223 -13.51 22.36 -11.90
N ALA A 224 -13.45 21.27 -12.65
CA ALA A 224 -12.73 21.22 -13.92
C ALA A 224 -13.49 21.83 -15.10
N THR A 225 -14.84 21.78 -15.09
CA THR A 225 -15.66 22.15 -16.26
C THR A 225 -16.54 23.38 -16.03
N GLY A 226 -16.73 23.83 -14.78
CA GLY A 226 -17.73 24.85 -14.41
C GLY A 226 -19.17 24.36 -14.54
N GLY A 227 -19.40 23.10 -14.89
CA GLY A 227 -20.71 22.51 -15.12
C GLY A 227 -21.52 22.28 -13.85
N ASN A 228 -22.83 22.06 -14.00
CA ASN A 228 -23.72 21.70 -12.89
C ASN A 228 -24.20 20.26 -13.03
N ALA A 229 -23.82 19.41 -12.10
CA ALA A 229 -24.34 18.05 -12.03
C ALA A 229 -25.80 18.04 -11.59
N ARG A 230 -26.61 17.14 -12.18
CA ARG A 230 -28.04 17.00 -11.90
C ARG A 230 -28.40 15.57 -11.54
N HIS A 231 -29.20 15.41 -10.51
CA HIS A 231 -29.76 14.11 -10.14
C HIS A 231 -30.72 13.62 -11.23
N MET A 232 -30.52 12.39 -11.71
CA MET A 232 -31.24 11.87 -12.89
C MET A 232 -32.76 11.81 -12.67
N ALA A 233 -33.22 11.35 -11.53
CA ALA A 233 -34.63 11.14 -11.28
C ALA A 233 -35.39 12.44 -10.88
N SER A 234 -34.75 13.34 -10.10
CA SER A 234 -35.42 14.54 -9.56
C SER A 234 -35.01 15.86 -10.24
N GLY A 235 -33.99 15.87 -11.10
CA GLY A 235 -33.43 17.08 -11.68
C GLY A 235 -32.70 18.01 -10.69
N ARG A 236 -32.61 17.62 -9.40
CA ARG A 236 -31.92 18.38 -8.34
C ARG A 236 -30.49 18.69 -8.74
N ARG A 237 -30.04 19.94 -8.53
CA ARG A 237 -28.65 20.31 -8.77
C ARG A 237 -27.75 19.89 -7.61
N PHE A 238 -26.52 19.46 -7.92
CA PHE A 238 -25.51 19.22 -6.92
C PHE A 238 -24.94 20.56 -6.41
N PRO A 239 -24.80 20.77 -5.08
CA PRO A 239 -24.31 22.05 -4.54
C PRO A 239 -22.92 22.43 -5.08
N GLN A 240 -22.72 23.68 -5.44
CA GLN A 240 -21.43 24.24 -5.82
C GLN A 240 -20.82 24.90 -4.58
N GLY A 241 -19.68 24.37 -4.09
CA GLY A 241 -18.93 24.94 -2.97
C GLY A 241 -19.47 24.58 -1.58
N CYS A 242 -18.61 24.73 -0.57
CA CYS A 242 -19.01 24.78 0.83
C CYS A 242 -19.58 26.18 1.10
N GLU A 243 -20.88 26.38 1.05
CA GLU A 243 -21.47 27.39 1.89
C GLU A 243 -21.33 26.95 3.34
N GLN A 244 -20.31 27.50 4.00
CA GLN A 244 -20.26 27.48 5.46
C GLN A 244 -21.47 28.30 5.90
N SER A 245 -22.53 27.63 6.32
CA SER A 245 -23.58 28.25 7.12
C SER A 245 -22.93 28.72 8.42
N GLY A 246 -22.53 29.96 8.47
CA GLY A 246 -22.13 30.63 9.70
C GLY A 246 -23.27 30.56 10.72
N PRO A 247 -22.98 30.48 12.02
CA PRO A 247 -24.02 30.52 13.04
C PRO A 247 -24.76 31.88 12.90
N GLY A 248 -26.07 31.79 12.71
CA GLY A 248 -26.94 32.97 12.66
C GLY A 248 -26.73 33.83 13.91
N THR A 249 -26.36 35.06 13.68
CA THR A 249 -26.37 36.13 14.66
C THR A 249 -27.82 36.30 15.13
N ILE A 250 -28.08 35.88 16.36
CA ILE A 250 -29.36 36.24 17.01
C ILE A 250 -29.19 37.69 17.45
N ASP A 251 -29.77 38.56 16.67
CA ASP A 251 -29.97 39.99 17.03
C ASP A 251 -31.01 40.02 18.14
N GLY A 252 -30.56 40.31 19.36
CA GLY A 252 -31.38 40.49 20.55
C GLY A 252 -31.49 41.97 20.87
N SER A 253 -32.27 42.71 20.10
CA SER A 253 -32.82 43.99 20.54
C SER A 253 -34.28 43.76 20.86
N ASP A 254 -34.63 43.72 22.17
CA ASP A 254 -35.74 44.58 22.64
C ASP A 254 -35.82 44.58 24.18
N ALA A 255 -35.71 45.77 24.70
CA ALA A 255 -36.56 46.51 25.62
C ALA A 255 -36.85 45.94 27.03
N GLY A 256 -36.68 46.74 27.98
CA GLY A 256 -37.32 46.77 29.29
C GLY A 256 -36.42 47.22 30.40
#